data_2c2510a2fae5ce70692323be958655dc
#
_entry.id   2c2510a2fae5ce70692323be958655dc
#
_cell.length_a   1.000
_cell.length_b   1.000
_cell.length_c   1.000
_cell.angle_alpha   90.00
_cell.angle_beta   90.00
_cell.angle_gamma   90.00
#
_symmetry.space_group_name_H-M   'P 1'
#
loop_
_entity.id
_entity.type
_entity.pdbx_description
1 polymer ?
#
loop_
_entity_poly.entity_id
_entity_poly.type
_entity_poly.pdbx_seq_one_letter_code
_entity_poly.pdbx_strand_id
1 'polypeptide(L)'
;MKLARVLFSFMLALCVCFATTEKVKAADRDNCINVTASASMEVAPDMAYVLFTADGSGVSADLAAKEVSTKMDNVRRALLGLGILSNDIITQNYNTSAIYDTKGKVNGYKAENHIKVTVNDISKVGNVIDKITSTGINQLRGVTFTVKNKELYKNKLLAEAVTNARNQANVVANAGGRSLGTLVSASFNSYTPIEKNVMRAVKMAADTSVASTVIEAGTINISVTVQTTFSMKWNR
;
A
#
# COMPACT_ATOMS: atom_id res chain seq x y z
N MET A 1 69.27 38.00 -3.92
CA MET A 1 68.11 38.78 -4.43
C MET A 1 67.28 38.08 -5.53
N LYS A 2 67.79 37.01 -6.18
CA LYS A 2 67.00 36.32 -7.25
C LYS A 2 66.03 35.25 -6.72
N LEU A 3 66.26 34.66 -5.54
CA LEU A 3 65.40 33.65 -4.95
C LEU A 3 64.08 34.22 -4.37
N ALA A 4 64.11 35.43 -3.84
CA ALA A 4 62.92 36.13 -3.26
C ALA A 4 61.90 36.55 -4.34
N ARG A 5 62.32 36.81 -5.56
CA ARG A 5 61.43 37.16 -6.69
C ARG A 5 60.69 35.96 -7.26
N VAL A 6 61.29 34.78 -7.21
CA VAL A 6 60.64 33.55 -7.70
C VAL A 6 59.59 33.04 -6.72
N LEU A 7 59.83 33.16 -5.40
CA LEU A 7 58.86 32.82 -4.37
C LEU A 7 57.64 33.75 -4.37
N PHE A 8 57.82 35.04 -4.65
CA PHE A 8 56.74 36.02 -4.74
C PHE A 8 55.87 35.80 -5.98
N SER A 9 56.47 35.38 -7.11
CA SER A 9 55.77 35.07 -8.35
C SER A 9 54.93 33.80 -8.22
N PHE A 10 55.39 32.80 -7.44
CA PHE A 10 54.66 31.55 -7.21
C PHE A 10 53.49 31.71 -6.22
N MET A 11 53.65 32.64 -5.25
CA MET A 11 52.59 32.97 -4.29
C MET A 11 51.45 33.80 -4.94
N LEU A 12 51.77 34.62 -5.95
CA LEU A 12 50.78 35.41 -6.69
C LEU A 12 49.99 34.54 -7.69
N ALA A 13 50.63 33.47 -8.25
CA ALA A 13 49.95 32.52 -9.13
C ALA A 13 49.00 31.58 -8.38
N LEU A 14 49.25 31.28 -7.08
CA LEU A 14 48.39 30.45 -6.25
C LEU A 14 47.14 31.16 -5.75
N CYS A 15 47.12 32.49 -5.74
CA CYS A 15 45.98 33.29 -5.30
C CYS A 15 44.90 33.49 -6.41
N VAL A 16 45.25 33.25 -7.68
CA VAL A 16 44.30 33.46 -8.79
C VAL A 16 43.41 32.24 -9.08
N CYS A 17 43.79 31.05 -8.59
CA CYS A 17 43.01 29.84 -8.78
C CYS A 17 41.83 29.62 -7.83
N PHE A 18 41.57 30.55 -6.88
CA PHE A 18 40.51 30.37 -5.88
C PHE A 18 39.30 31.35 -6.08
N ALA A 19 39.16 31.98 -7.22
CA ALA A 19 38.08 32.95 -7.45
C ALA A 19 37.09 32.55 -8.55
N THR A 20 36.97 31.24 -8.87
CA THR A 20 35.78 30.76 -9.55
C THR A 20 34.83 30.19 -8.51
N THR A 21 34.29 31.03 -7.65
CA THR A 21 33.04 30.70 -7.01
C THR A 21 31.99 30.67 -8.13
N GLU A 22 31.72 29.49 -8.64
CA GLU A 22 30.48 29.27 -9.34
C GLU A 22 29.37 29.74 -8.37
N LYS A 23 28.77 30.90 -8.72
CA LYS A 23 27.51 31.29 -8.11
C LYS A 23 26.54 30.16 -8.43
N VAL A 24 26.42 29.18 -7.54
CA VAL A 24 25.25 28.33 -7.51
C VAL A 24 24.10 29.32 -7.45
N LYS A 25 23.39 29.50 -8.56
CA LYS A 25 22.15 30.26 -8.60
C LYS A 25 21.29 29.65 -7.53
N ALA A 26 21.18 30.30 -6.38
CA ALA A 26 20.13 30.04 -5.45
C ALA A 26 18.86 30.02 -6.30
N ALA A 27 18.25 28.88 -6.45
CA ALA A 27 17.01 28.75 -7.21
C ALA A 27 16.12 29.88 -6.73
N ASP A 28 15.55 30.64 -7.67
CA ASP A 28 14.74 31.83 -7.47
C ASP A 28 13.49 31.45 -6.64
N ARG A 29 13.71 31.13 -5.35
CA ARG A 29 12.68 30.68 -4.40
C ARG A 29 11.67 31.76 -4.11
N ASP A 30 12.06 33.02 -4.39
CA ASP A 30 11.24 34.22 -4.11
C ASP A 30 10.10 34.38 -5.13
N ASN A 31 10.14 33.65 -6.25
CA ASN A 31 9.14 33.71 -7.31
C ASN A 31 8.42 32.39 -7.52
N CYS A 32 8.24 31.60 -6.47
CA CYS A 32 7.56 30.32 -6.54
C CYS A 32 6.37 30.25 -5.57
N ILE A 33 5.37 29.47 -5.95
CA ILE A 33 4.24 29.10 -5.08
C ILE A 33 4.23 27.60 -4.86
N ASN A 34 4.09 27.20 -3.61
CA ASN A 34 3.96 25.80 -3.21
C ASN A 34 2.49 25.50 -2.90
N VAL A 35 1.96 24.47 -3.52
CA VAL A 35 0.56 24.04 -3.35
C VAL A 35 0.51 22.55 -3.09
N THR A 36 -0.29 22.17 -2.10
CA THR A 36 -0.67 20.79 -1.85
C THR A 36 -2.13 20.61 -2.25
N ALA A 37 -2.39 19.66 -3.15
CA ALA A 37 -3.74 19.36 -3.60
C ALA A 37 -3.97 17.85 -3.62
N SER A 38 -5.23 17.47 -3.53
CA SER A 38 -5.66 16.07 -3.55
C SER A 38 -6.73 15.86 -4.60
N ALA A 39 -6.82 14.63 -5.08
CA ALA A 39 -7.96 14.12 -5.82
C ALA A 39 -8.39 12.79 -5.21
N SER A 40 -9.69 12.50 -5.24
CA SER A 40 -10.24 11.25 -4.73
C SER A 40 -11.42 10.79 -5.55
N MET A 41 -11.64 9.48 -5.60
CA MET A 41 -12.79 8.88 -6.25
C MET A 41 -13.29 7.66 -5.48
N GLU A 42 -14.59 7.44 -5.54
CA GLU A 42 -15.20 6.20 -5.08
C GLU A 42 -15.29 5.20 -6.23
N VAL A 43 -14.88 3.96 -5.96
CA VAL A 43 -14.86 2.89 -6.96
C VAL A 43 -15.51 1.64 -6.36
N ALA A 44 -16.34 0.96 -7.14
CA ALA A 44 -16.80 -0.37 -6.79
C ALA A 44 -15.61 -1.34 -6.87
N PRO A 45 -15.34 -2.15 -5.82
CA PRO A 45 -14.29 -3.16 -5.88
C PRO A 45 -14.64 -4.25 -6.89
N ASP A 46 -13.62 -4.82 -7.51
CA ASP A 46 -13.74 -5.93 -8.47
C ASP A 46 -12.92 -7.16 -8.06
N MET A 47 -12.27 -7.11 -6.89
CA MET A 47 -11.45 -8.16 -6.33
C MET A 47 -11.49 -8.13 -4.80
N ALA A 48 -11.27 -9.28 -4.17
CA ALA A 48 -11.14 -9.36 -2.72
C ALA A 48 -9.97 -10.25 -2.32
N TYR A 49 -9.45 -9.99 -1.12
CA TYR A 49 -8.57 -10.90 -0.39
C TYR A 49 -9.34 -11.52 0.77
N VAL A 50 -9.34 -12.83 0.85
CA VAL A 50 -9.84 -13.56 2.01
C VAL A 50 -8.65 -14.03 2.82
N LEU A 51 -8.59 -13.63 4.09
CA LEU A 51 -7.49 -13.93 5.01
C LEU A 51 -7.96 -14.90 6.07
N PHE A 52 -7.23 -15.99 6.25
CA PHE A 52 -7.53 -17.00 7.27
C PHE A 52 -6.26 -17.63 7.83
N THR A 53 -6.40 -18.34 8.93
CA THR A 53 -5.33 -19.13 9.55
C THR A 53 -5.75 -20.60 9.60
N ALA A 54 -4.89 -21.46 9.08
CA ALA A 54 -4.94 -22.90 9.35
C ALA A 54 -4.03 -23.19 10.54
N ASP A 55 -4.58 -23.70 11.62
CA ASP A 55 -3.85 -24.07 12.83
C ASP A 55 -3.91 -25.57 13.09
N GLY A 56 -2.88 -26.06 13.76
CA GLY A 56 -2.77 -27.46 14.19
C GLY A 56 -2.00 -27.53 15.49
N SER A 57 -2.26 -28.59 16.26
CA SER A 57 -1.61 -28.84 17.54
C SER A 57 -1.15 -30.29 17.64
N GLY A 58 -0.10 -30.54 18.41
CA GLY A 58 0.41 -31.90 18.60
C GLY A 58 1.39 -31.98 19.75
N VAL A 59 1.67 -33.22 20.17
CA VAL A 59 2.71 -33.48 21.17
C VAL A 59 4.13 -33.23 20.67
N SER A 60 4.28 -33.12 19.35
CA SER A 60 5.53 -32.70 18.68
C SER A 60 5.26 -31.64 17.62
N ALA A 61 6.28 -30.88 17.24
CA ALA A 61 6.20 -29.87 16.18
C ALA A 61 5.79 -30.51 14.84
N ASP A 62 6.29 -31.69 14.53
CA ASP A 62 5.96 -32.41 13.30
C ASP A 62 4.47 -32.83 13.23
N LEU A 63 3.89 -33.25 14.34
CA LEU A 63 2.46 -33.60 14.39
C LEU A 63 1.58 -32.35 14.22
N ALA A 64 1.95 -31.23 14.84
CA ALA A 64 1.25 -29.96 14.66
C ALA A 64 1.35 -29.46 13.20
N ALA A 65 2.53 -29.54 12.59
CA ALA A 65 2.75 -29.20 11.19
C ALA A 65 1.98 -30.12 10.22
N LYS A 66 1.93 -31.42 10.50
CA LYS A 66 1.18 -32.37 9.69
C LYS A 66 -0.33 -32.12 9.70
N GLU A 67 -0.88 -31.73 10.85
CA GLU A 67 -2.29 -31.33 10.95
C GLU A 67 -2.58 -30.10 10.07
N VAL A 68 -1.74 -29.05 10.14
CA VAL A 68 -1.85 -27.87 9.30
C VAL A 68 -1.78 -28.24 7.82
N SER A 69 -0.82 -29.08 7.43
CA SER A 69 -0.67 -29.54 6.04
C SER A 69 -1.93 -30.24 5.54
N THR A 70 -2.50 -31.14 6.34
CA THR A 70 -3.73 -31.85 5.99
C THR A 70 -4.92 -30.90 5.80
N LYS A 71 -5.08 -29.91 6.70
CA LYS A 71 -6.11 -28.87 6.57
C LYS A 71 -5.91 -28.05 5.29
N MET A 72 -4.65 -27.67 5.00
CA MET A 72 -4.33 -26.90 3.80
C MET A 72 -4.58 -27.66 2.50
N ASP A 73 -4.31 -28.95 2.45
CA ASP A 73 -4.63 -29.79 1.29
C ASP A 73 -6.14 -29.86 1.03
N ASN A 74 -6.94 -29.94 2.10
CA ASN A 74 -8.40 -29.91 1.99
C ASN A 74 -8.88 -28.54 1.48
N VAL A 75 -8.38 -27.45 2.06
CA VAL A 75 -8.69 -26.08 1.61
C VAL A 75 -8.32 -25.89 0.14
N ARG A 76 -7.10 -26.26 -0.24
CA ARG A 76 -6.62 -26.12 -1.62
C ARG A 76 -7.52 -26.84 -2.61
N ARG A 77 -7.85 -28.09 -2.35
CA ARG A 77 -8.77 -28.87 -3.22
C ARG A 77 -10.14 -28.21 -3.31
N ALA A 78 -10.66 -27.74 -2.19
CA ALA A 78 -11.97 -27.10 -2.12
C ALA A 78 -12.01 -25.78 -2.92
N LEU A 79 -10.96 -24.96 -2.82
CA LEU A 79 -10.85 -23.68 -3.54
C LEU A 79 -10.61 -23.87 -5.05
N LEU A 80 -9.78 -24.85 -5.43
CA LEU A 80 -9.61 -25.22 -6.85
C LEU A 80 -10.94 -25.63 -7.48
N GLY A 81 -11.79 -26.36 -6.74
CA GLY A 81 -13.14 -26.72 -7.18
C GLY A 81 -14.09 -25.52 -7.41
N LEU A 82 -13.80 -24.35 -6.81
CA LEU A 82 -14.51 -23.09 -7.05
C LEU A 82 -13.90 -22.25 -8.18
N GLY A 83 -12.81 -22.74 -8.81
CA GLY A 83 -12.10 -22.04 -9.87
C GLY A 83 -11.09 -21.00 -9.35
N ILE A 84 -10.71 -21.04 -8.07
CA ILE A 84 -9.58 -20.26 -7.56
C ILE A 84 -8.29 -20.90 -8.04
N LEU A 85 -7.39 -20.11 -8.60
CA LEU A 85 -6.12 -20.65 -9.12
C LEU A 85 -5.13 -20.94 -7.97
N SER A 86 -4.25 -21.92 -8.16
CA SER A 86 -3.21 -22.21 -7.15
C SER A 86 -2.34 -21.02 -6.80
N ASN A 87 -2.04 -20.16 -7.78
CA ASN A 87 -1.24 -18.94 -7.58
C ASN A 87 -1.99 -17.84 -6.79
N ASP A 88 -3.30 -17.95 -6.65
CA ASP A 88 -4.13 -17.05 -5.85
C ASP A 88 -4.22 -17.46 -4.37
N ILE A 89 -3.65 -18.62 -4.00
CA ILE A 89 -3.61 -19.16 -2.64
C ILE A 89 -2.16 -19.02 -2.12
N ILE A 90 -1.90 -18.00 -1.32
CA ILE A 90 -0.54 -17.63 -0.91
C ILE A 90 -0.40 -17.73 0.61
N THR A 91 0.62 -18.46 1.07
CA THR A 91 1.06 -18.39 2.48
C THR A 91 1.76 -17.06 2.72
N GLN A 92 1.25 -16.29 3.66
CA GLN A 92 1.86 -15.02 4.08
C GLN A 92 2.87 -15.23 5.21
N ASN A 93 2.56 -16.14 6.12
CA ASN A 93 3.42 -16.48 7.25
C ASN A 93 3.14 -17.92 7.72
N TYR A 94 4.19 -18.59 8.19
CA TYR A 94 4.11 -19.90 8.82
C TYR A 94 4.92 -19.86 10.12
N ASN A 95 4.31 -20.26 11.23
CA ASN A 95 4.95 -20.29 12.52
C ASN A 95 4.69 -21.62 13.24
N THR A 96 5.68 -22.08 13.99
CA THR A 96 5.54 -23.21 14.92
C THR A 96 6.10 -22.80 16.25
N SER A 97 5.35 -23.01 17.34
CA SER A 97 5.72 -22.64 18.70
C SER A 97 5.40 -23.75 19.71
N ALA A 98 6.20 -23.80 20.76
CA ALA A 98 5.89 -24.66 21.89
C ALA A 98 4.76 -24.07 22.73
N ILE A 99 3.89 -24.91 23.23
CA ILE A 99 2.86 -24.57 24.21
C ILE A 99 3.41 -24.98 25.60
N TYR A 100 3.36 -24.05 26.54
CA TYR A 100 3.84 -24.30 27.90
C TYR A 100 2.68 -24.44 28.88
N ASP A 101 2.83 -25.30 29.88
CA ASP A 101 1.91 -25.39 31.00
C ASP A 101 2.14 -24.25 32.00
N THR A 102 1.33 -24.20 33.05
CA THR A 102 1.42 -23.18 34.12
C THR A 102 2.72 -23.25 34.94
N LYS A 103 3.48 -24.35 34.80
CA LYS A 103 4.78 -24.57 35.47
C LYS A 103 5.97 -24.28 34.54
N GLY A 104 5.71 -23.79 33.32
CA GLY A 104 6.75 -23.49 32.34
C GLY A 104 7.33 -24.72 31.63
N LYS A 105 6.69 -25.90 31.74
CA LYS A 105 7.09 -27.10 31.02
C LYS A 105 6.37 -27.16 29.67
N VAL A 106 7.06 -27.62 28.60
CA VAL A 106 6.44 -27.84 27.29
C VAL A 106 5.32 -28.87 27.41
N ASN A 107 4.10 -28.48 27.02
CA ASN A 107 2.89 -29.31 27.04
C ASN A 107 2.40 -29.66 25.65
N GLY A 108 3.10 -29.24 24.60
CA GLY A 108 2.76 -29.50 23.21
C GLY A 108 3.33 -28.44 22.27
N TYR A 109 2.91 -28.53 21.03
CA TYR A 109 3.32 -27.61 19.98
C TYR A 109 2.09 -27.15 19.19
N LYS A 110 2.14 -25.92 18.70
CA LYS A 110 1.16 -25.33 17.80
C LYS A 110 1.86 -24.90 16.52
N ALA A 111 1.25 -25.22 15.39
CA ALA A 111 1.63 -24.66 14.09
C ALA A 111 0.50 -23.80 13.53
N GLU A 112 0.85 -22.69 12.89
CA GLU A 112 -0.09 -21.75 12.28
C GLU A 112 0.40 -21.38 10.89
N ASN A 113 -0.49 -21.45 9.92
CA ASN A 113 -0.27 -21.00 8.56
C ASN A 113 -1.26 -19.88 8.23
N HIS A 114 -0.75 -18.67 7.99
CA HIS A 114 -1.56 -17.52 7.61
C HIS A 114 -1.64 -17.44 6.09
N ILE A 115 -2.85 -17.52 5.57
CA ILE A 115 -3.10 -17.61 4.14
C ILE A 115 -3.87 -16.41 3.65
N LYS A 116 -3.50 -15.94 2.46
CA LYS A 116 -4.24 -14.97 1.67
C LYS A 116 -4.75 -15.67 0.41
N VAL A 117 -6.05 -15.61 0.19
CA VAL A 117 -6.69 -16.05 -1.05
C VAL A 117 -7.13 -14.83 -1.83
N THR A 118 -6.68 -14.72 -3.09
CA THR A 118 -7.16 -13.70 -4.03
C THR A 118 -8.42 -14.22 -4.71
N VAL A 119 -9.51 -13.47 -4.57
CA VAL A 119 -10.81 -13.77 -5.21
C VAL A 119 -11.05 -12.71 -6.28
N ASN A 120 -10.86 -13.12 -7.54
CA ASN A 120 -10.94 -12.26 -8.71
C ASN A 120 -12.37 -11.93 -9.16
N ASP A 121 -13.36 -12.53 -8.51
CA ASP A 121 -14.78 -12.32 -8.73
C ASP A 121 -15.44 -12.15 -7.36
N ILE A 122 -15.81 -10.92 -7.02
CA ILE A 122 -16.34 -10.59 -5.69
C ILE A 122 -17.64 -11.34 -5.37
N SER A 123 -18.42 -11.74 -6.39
CA SER A 123 -19.65 -12.51 -6.18
C SER A 123 -19.40 -13.89 -5.57
N LYS A 124 -18.17 -14.41 -5.71
CA LYS A 124 -17.75 -15.72 -5.17
C LYS A 124 -17.22 -15.65 -3.74
N VAL A 125 -17.04 -14.45 -3.17
CA VAL A 125 -16.40 -14.28 -1.86
C VAL A 125 -17.14 -15.05 -0.76
N GLY A 126 -18.47 -14.99 -0.73
CA GLY A 126 -19.29 -15.76 0.23
C GLY A 126 -19.04 -17.27 0.09
N ASN A 127 -19.14 -17.79 -1.13
CA ASN A 127 -18.92 -19.20 -1.41
C ASN A 127 -17.50 -19.67 -1.03
N VAL A 128 -16.49 -18.81 -1.25
CA VAL A 128 -15.10 -19.07 -0.86
C VAL A 128 -14.99 -19.21 0.66
N ILE A 129 -15.61 -18.31 1.41
CA ILE A 129 -15.61 -18.35 2.87
C ILE A 129 -16.30 -19.61 3.39
N ASP A 130 -17.51 -19.89 2.88
CA ASP A 130 -18.28 -21.07 3.28
C ASP A 130 -17.48 -22.34 3.01
N LYS A 131 -16.78 -22.38 1.87
CA LYS A 131 -15.96 -23.53 1.51
C LYS A 131 -14.74 -23.69 2.40
N ILE A 132 -14.04 -22.61 2.72
CA ILE A 132 -12.91 -22.61 3.67
C ILE A 132 -13.38 -23.12 5.03
N THR A 133 -14.48 -22.56 5.55
CA THR A 133 -15.03 -22.96 6.86
C THR A 133 -15.44 -24.41 6.89
N SER A 134 -16.04 -24.95 5.81
CA SER A 134 -16.44 -26.35 5.71
C SER A 134 -15.26 -27.34 5.74
N THR A 135 -14.02 -26.88 5.53
CA THR A 135 -12.82 -27.73 5.63
C THR A 135 -12.24 -27.82 7.04
N GLY A 136 -12.92 -27.24 8.04
CA GLY A 136 -12.48 -27.23 9.43
C GLY A 136 -11.59 -26.03 9.79
N ILE A 137 -11.48 -25.03 8.92
CA ILE A 137 -10.85 -23.75 9.26
C ILE A 137 -11.86 -22.91 10.04
N ASN A 138 -11.51 -22.54 11.25
CA ASN A 138 -12.35 -21.75 12.17
C ASN A 138 -11.82 -20.31 12.42
N GLN A 139 -10.65 -19.96 11.89
CA GLN A 139 -10.02 -18.68 12.08
C GLN A 139 -10.02 -17.86 10.79
N LEU A 140 -11.20 -17.32 10.42
CA LEU A 140 -11.28 -16.28 9.38
C LEU A 140 -10.77 -14.95 9.96
N ARG A 141 -9.73 -14.37 9.36
CA ARG A 141 -9.10 -13.13 9.82
C ARG A 141 -9.74 -11.88 9.22
N GLY A 142 -10.38 -12.02 8.09
CA GLY A 142 -11.11 -10.92 7.45
C GLY A 142 -11.18 -11.03 5.93
N VAL A 143 -11.94 -10.11 5.36
CA VAL A 143 -12.07 -9.90 3.92
C VAL A 143 -11.70 -8.46 3.61
N THR A 144 -10.82 -8.28 2.64
CA THR A 144 -10.40 -6.95 2.18
C THR A 144 -10.80 -6.80 0.71
N PHE A 145 -11.69 -5.85 0.44
CA PHE A 145 -12.08 -5.52 -0.92
C PHE A 145 -11.11 -4.52 -1.54
N THR A 146 -10.79 -4.70 -2.82
CA THR A 146 -9.83 -3.87 -3.55
C THR A 146 -10.16 -3.87 -5.06
N VAL A 147 -9.33 -3.19 -5.85
CA VAL A 147 -9.41 -3.18 -7.31
C VAL A 147 -8.18 -3.84 -7.92
N LYS A 148 -8.38 -4.54 -9.05
CA LYS A 148 -7.30 -5.21 -9.78
C LYS A 148 -6.31 -4.20 -10.36
N ASN A 149 -6.83 -3.17 -11.04
CA ASN A 149 -5.98 -2.21 -11.74
C ASN A 149 -5.78 -0.93 -10.93
N LYS A 150 -5.02 -1.05 -9.84
CA LYS A 150 -4.70 0.08 -8.95
C LYS A 150 -3.97 1.21 -9.69
N GLU A 151 -3.08 0.89 -10.61
CA GLU A 151 -2.29 1.88 -11.34
C GLU A 151 -3.14 2.76 -12.27
N LEU A 152 -4.20 2.22 -12.86
CA LEU A 152 -5.13 3.00 -13.68
C LEU A 152 -5.77 4.13 -12.87
N TYR A 153 -6.30 3.81 -11.70
CA TYR A 153 -6.92 4.79 -10.82
C TYR A 153 -5.91 5.78 -10.25
N LYS A 154 -4.74 5.31 -9.86
CA LYS A 154 -3.64 6.16 -9.39
C LYS A 154 -3.24 7.19 -10.45
N ASN A 155 -3.00 6.77 -11.69
CA ASN A 155 -2.58 7.67 -12.76
C ASN A 155 -3.65 8.72 -13.08
N LYS A 156 -4.94 8.32 -13.10
CA LYS A 156 -6.06 9.25 -13.27
C LYS A 156 -6.10 10.28 -12.16
N LEU A 157 -6.00 9.85 -10.90
CA LEU A 157 -6.05 10.75 -9.74
C LEU A 157 -4.80 11.64 -9.64
N LEU A 158 -3.61 11.16 -10.06
CA LEU A 158 -2.42 12.00 -10.13
C LEU A 158 -2.61 13.16 -11.12
N ALA A 159 -3.13 12.88 -12.31
CA ALA A 159 -3.39 13.92 -13.30
C ALA A 159 -4.42 14.95 -12.78
N GLU A 160 -5.47 14.48 -12.12
CA GLU A 160 -6.49 15.34 -11.53
C GLU A 160 -5.94 16.17 -10.37
N ALA A 161 -5.16 15.57 -9.46
CA ALA A 161 -4.54 16.27 -8.34
C ALA A 161 -3.57 17.37 -8.79
N VAL A 162 -2.78 17.12 -9.84
CA VAL A 162 -1.89 18.17 -10.44
C VAL A 162 -2.72 19.29 -11.07
N THR A 163 -3.83 18.96 -11.71
CA THR A 163 -4.76 19.96 -12.27
C THR A 163 -5.37 20.81 -11.16
N ASN A 164 -5.80 20.20 -10.07
CA ASN A 164 -6.33 20.89 -8.89
C ASN A 164 -5.26 21.81 -8.26
N ALA A 165 -4.02 21.31 -8.12
CA ALA A 165 -2.90 22.11 -7.62
C ALA A 165 -2.64 23.33 -8.51
N ARG A 166 -2.65 23.16 -9.83
CA ARG A 166 -2.47 24.27 -10.79
C ARG A 166 -3.59 25.30 -10.67
N ASN A 167 -4.84 24.86 -10.56
CA ASN A 167 -5.99 25.76 -10.39
C ASN A 167 -5.88 26.58 -9.10
N GLN A 168 -5.55 25.95 -7.98
CA GLN A 168 -5.34 26.63 -6.70
C GLN A 168 -4.16 27.62 -6.77
N ALA A 169 -3.03 27.18 -7.35
CA ALA A 169 -1.87 28.05 -7.55
C ALA A 169 -2.20 29.29 -8.39
N ASN A 170 -3.01 29.11 -9.44
CA ASN A 170 -3.42 30.20 -10.32
C ASN A 170 -4.30 31.23 -9.59
N VAL A 171 -5.24 30.78 -8.77
CA VAL A 171 -6.09 31.66 -7.94
C VAL A 171 -5.22 32.50 -7.00
N VAL A 172 -4.28 31.87 -6.30
CA VAL A 172 -3.40 32.58 -5.35
C VAL A 172 -2.44 33.54 -6.06
N ALA A 173 -1.85 33.13 -7.18
CA ALA A 173 -0.96 34.00 -7.97
C ALA A 173 -1.70 35.25 -8.46
N ASN A 174 -2.89 35.10 -9.03
CA ASN A 174 -3.72 36.21 -9.52
C ASN A 174 -4.15 37.17 -8.40
N ALA A 175 -4.55 36.64 -7.24
CA ALA A 175 -4.90 37.44 -6.07
C ALA A 175 -3.70 38.24 -5.54
N GLY A 176 -2.49 37.69 -5.71
CA GLY A 176 -1.22 38.39 -5.40
C GLY A 176 -0.70 39.33 -6.49
N GLY A 177 -1.50 39.62 -7.55
CA GLY A 177 -1.08 40.51 -8.66
C GLY A 177 0.00 39.88 -9.56
N ARG A 178 0.12 38.56 -9.59
CA ARG A 178 1.07 37.78 -10.40
C ARG A 178 0.37 36.80 -11.33
N SER A 179 1.05 36.37 -12.38
CA SER A 179 0.59 35.27 -13.21
C SER A 179 1.32 33.97 -12.87
N LEU A 180 0.60 32.83 -12.96
CA LEU A 180 1.19 31.51 -12.75
C LEU A 180 2.10 31.15 -13.92
N GLY A 181 3.28 30.63 -13.60
CA GLY A 181 4.25 30.13 -14.58
C GLY A 181 4.17 28.61 -14.77
N THR A 182 5.33 28.00 -14.96
CA THR A 182 5.50 26.56 -15.21
C THR A 182 5.59 25.78 -13.91
N LEU A 183 5.29 24.48 -13.98
CA LEU A 183 5.58 23.55 -12.91
C LEU A 183 7.11 23.40 -12.78
N VAL A 184 7.63 23.69 -11.61
CA VAL A 184 9.07 23.60 -11.29
C VAL A 184 9.41 22.24 -10.68
N SER A 185 8.59 21.81 -9.74
CA SER A 185 8.75 20.50 -9.12
C SER A 185 7.39 19.92 -8.72
N ALA A 186 7.31 18.59 -8.70
CA ALA A 186 6.18 17.87 -8.17
C ALA A 186 6.67 16.65 -7.41
N SER A 187 6.09 16.41 -6.26
CA SER A 187 6.23 15.16 -5.52
C SER A 187 4.86 14.67 -5.10
N PHE A 188 4.69 13.40 -5.00
CA PHE A 188 3.47 12.81 -4.47
C PHE A 188 3.82 11.84 -3.34
N ASN A 189 3.13 12.00 -2.24
CA ASN A 189 3.22 11.10 -1.11
C ASN A 189 2.03 10.17 -1.16
N SER A 190 2.33 8.90 -1.38
CA SER A 190 1.44 7.78 -1.12
C SER A 190 0.09 7.79 -1.83
N TYR A 191 -0.03 6.87 -2.74
CA TYR A 191 -1.28 6.21 -3.10
C TYR A 191 -1.66 5.30 -1.93
N THR A 192 -2.70 5.65 -1.22
CA THR A 192 -3.30 4.77 -0.21
C THR A 192 -4.69 4.40 -0.70
N PRO A 193 -4.90 3.18 -1.23
CA PRO A 193 -6.24 2.65 -1.27
C PRO A 193 -6.70 2.55 0.18
N ILE A 194 -7.79 3.22 0.53
CA ILE A 194 -8.45 2.95 1.80
C ILE A 194 -9.16 1.61 1.60
N GLU A 195 -8.43 0.53 1.90
CA GLU A 195 -8.97 -0.82 1.90
C GLU A 195 -10.05 -0.89 2.98
N LYS A 196 -11.32 -1.08 2.57
CA LYS A 196 -12.37 -1.35 3.54
C LYS A 196 -12.20 -2.77 4.07
N ASN A 197 -11.63 -2.88 5.26
CA ASN A 197 -11.65 -4.11 6.02
C ASN A 197 -13.07 -4.33 6.56
N VAL A 198 -13.81 -5.26 5.97
CA VAL A 198 -15.10 -5.70 6.50
C VAL A 198 -14.85 -6.72 7.61
N MET A 199 -14.47 -6.23 8.80
CA MET A 199 -14.38 -7.07 10.00
C MET A 199 -15.75 -7.30 10.68
N ARG A 200 -16.84 -6.76 10.15
CA ARG A 200 -18.16 -6.82 10.78
C ARG A 200 -19.24 -7.03 9.75
N ALA A 201 -19.61 -8.27 9.54
CA ALA A 201 -20.98 -8.71 9.32
C ALA A 201 -21.03 -10.18 8.86
N VAL A 202 -20.38 -11.09 9.57
CA VAL A 202 -20.89 -12.46 9.56
C VAL A 202 -22.04 -12.47 10.55
N LYS A 203 -23.20 -11.99 10.13
CA LYS A 203 -24.45 -12.29 10.81
C LYS A 203 -24.76 -13.74 10.47
N MET A 204 -24.39 -14.67 11.37
CA MET A 204 -24.94 -16.01 11.33
C MET A 204 -26.44 -15.86 11.49
N ALA A 205 -27.16 -15.91 10.39
CA ALA A 205 -28.59 -16.16 10.42
C ALA A 205 -28.74 -17.62 10.88
N ALA A 206 -29.02 -17.79 12.16
CA ALA A 206 -29.55 -19.05 12.69
C ALA A 206 -30.98 -19.17 12.21
N ASP A 207 -31.15 -19.56 10.97
CA ASP A 207 -32.40 -20.19 10.52
C ASP A 207 -32.13 -21.05 9.28
N THR A 208 -32.67 -22.22 9.33
CA THR A 208 -32.56 -23.38 8.48
C THR A 208 -32.91 -23.12 7.01
N SER A 209 -31.91 -22.79 6.22
CA SER A 209 -31.81 -23.09 4.78
C SER A 209 -30.44 -22.63 4.33
N VAL A 210 -29.79 -23.33 3.39
CA VAL A 210 -28.44 -23.14 2.88
C VAL A 210 -28.27 -21.71 2.28
N ALA A 211 -28.20 -20.72 3.14
CA ALA A 211 -27.92 -19.35 2.74
C ALA A 211 -26.40 -19.14 2.72
N SER A 212 -25.85 -18.97 1.52
CA SER A 212 -24.48 -18.53 1.30
C SER A 212 -24.21 -17.26 2.13
N THR A 213 -22.98 -17.17 2.70
CA THR A 213 -22.55 -15.97 3.43
C THR A 213 -22.67 -14.74 2.53
N VAL A 214 -23.60 -13.84 2.84
CA VAL A 214 -23.80 -12.58 2.10
C VAL A 214 -22.79 -11.56 2.60
N ILE A 215 -21.93 -11.06 1.72
CA ILE A 215 -20.97 -10.00 2.03
C ILE A 215 -21.12 -8.87 1.03
N GLU A 216 -21.48 -7.69 1.55
CA GLU A 216 -21.62 -6.48 0.76
C GLU A 216 -20.27 -5.72 0.73
N ALA A 217 -19.73 -5.56 -0.47
CA ALA A 217 -18.43 -4.91 -0.68
C ALA A 217 -18.47 -3.38 -0.47
N GLY A 218 -19.61 -2.74 -0.75
CA GLY A 218 -19.74 -1.28 -0.77
C GLY A 218 -18.80 -0.63 -1.80
N THR A 219 -18.44 0.64 -1.57
CA THR A 219 -17.43 1.36 -2.37
C THR A 219 -16.12 1.53 -1.60
N ILE A 220 -15.00 1.60 -2.29
CA ILE A 220 -13.69 1.96 -1.75
C ILE A 220 -13.34 3.37 -2.21
N ASN A 221 -12.75 4.17 -1.32
CA ASN A 221 -12.25 5.50 -1.66
C ASN A 221 -10.77 5.39 -2.00
N ILE A 222 -10.40 5.90 -3.18
CA ILE A 222 -9.01 5.99 -3.62
C ILE A 222 -8.66 7.47 -3.65
N SER A 223 -7.55 7.87 -3.03
CA SER A 223 -7.09 9.25 -2.99
C SER A 223 -5.61 9.37 -3.28
N VAL A 224 -5.22 10.48 -3.88
CA VAL A 224 -3.84 10.85 -4.15
C VAL A 224 -3.63 12.30 -3.73
N THR A 225 -2.51 12.57 -3.06
CA THR A 225 -2.10 13.92 -2.69
C THR A 225 -0.78 14.24 -3.37
N VAL A 226 -0.70 15.42 -3.99
CA VAL A 226 0.50 15.95 -4.64
C VAL A 226 0.94 17.23 -3.96
N GLN A 227 2.25 17.39 -3.87
CA GLN A 227 2.89 18.66 -3.49
C GLN A 227 3.59 19.19 -4.74
N THR A 228 3.26 20.42 -5.13
CA THR A 228 3.74 21.02 -6.36
C THR A 228 4.31 22.39 -6.10
N THR A 229 5.33 22.75 -6.85
CA THR A 229 5.92 24.11 -6.87
C THR A 229 5.77 24.66 -8.29
N PHE A 230 5.13 25.80 -8.42
CA PHE A 230 5.01 26.54 -9.67
C PHE A 230 5.81 27.85 -9.59
N SER A 231 6.42 28.25 -10.70
CA SER A 231 6.99 29.60 -10.82
C SER A 231 5.89 30.65 -10.96
N MET A 232 6.17 31.89 -10.56
CA MET A 232 5.29 33.04 -10.74
C MET A 232 5.98 34.11 -11.58
N LYS A 233 5.20 34.91 -12.31
CA LYS A 233 5.68 36.06 -13.12
C LYS A 233 4.95 37.30 -12.68
N TRP A 234 5.64 38.45 -12.73
CA TRP A 234 5.00 39.75 -12.56
C TRP A 234 4.10 40.04 -13.75
N ASN A 235 2.89 40.48 -13.49
CA ASN A 235 2.04 41.02 -14.55
C ASN A 235 2.67 42.35 -15.01
N ARG A 236 3.05 42.40 -16.28
CA ARG A 236 3.51 43.63 -16.91
C ARG A 236 2.31 44.49 -17.29
#